data_d06bac708df988142d091b9f7f07e107
#
_entry.id   d06bac708df988142d091b9f7f07e107
#
_cell.length_a   1.000
_cell.length_b   1.000
_cell.length_c   1.000
_cell.angle_alpha   90.00
_cell.angle_beta   90.00
_cell.angle_gamma   90.00
#
_symmetry.space_group_name_H-M   'P 1'
#
loop_
_entity.id
_entity.type
_entity.pdbx_description
1 polymer ?
#
loop_
_entity_poly.entity_id
_entity_poly.type
_entity_poly.pdbx_seq_one_letter_code
_entity_poly.pdbx_strand_id
1 'polypeptide(L)'
;MESLSLNDTQNLHQGIQKLYTLCNLDTFGGDALLILNQLVPSDIPHLHVTPVRARQVLHTFLPDFPGYTSEMERVIHQHFGEHPILHHMPQTLDGVYKVSDFISQKKLQCLEGFYQQFLRPFGLEDQMVFFLPNANSGRWSEFSQTDATLVGFALHRPQRSFTERDRLILNLLRPHLFQ
;
A
#
# COMPACT_ATOMS: atom_id res chain seq x y z
N MET A 1 -21.75 -3.40 10.57
CA MET A 1 -20.43 -2.82 10.91
C MET A 1 -19.58 -4.00 11.36
N GLU A 2 -18.51 -4.34 10.64
CA GLU A 2 -17.58 -5.39 11.11
C GLU A 2 -16.88 -4.88 12.38
N SER A 3 -16.78 -5.75 13.37
CA SER A 3 -16.07 -5.49 14.62
C SER A 3 -14.83 -6.39 14.69
N LEU A 4 -13.76 -5.92 15.29
CA LEU A 4 -12.58 -6.73 15.56
C LEU A 4 -12.89 -7.73 16.66
N SER A 5 -12.36 -8.94 16.54
CA SER A 5 -12.35 -9.91 17.63
C SER A 5 -11.41 -9.44 18.75
N LEU A 6 -11.53 -10.06 19.93
CA LEU A 6 -10.59 -9.80 21.03
C LEU A 6 -9.14 -10.09 20.60
N ASN A 7 -8.94 -11.19 19.88
CA ASN A 7 -7.62 -11.56 19.37
C ASN A 7 -7.07 -10.53 18.38
N ASP A 8 -7.91 -10.01 17.46
CA ASP A 8 -7.49 -8.94 16.54
C ASP A 8 -7.08 -7.68 17.29
N THR A 9 -7.86 -7.31 18.31
CA THR A 9 -7.57 -6.12 19.14
C THR A 9 -6.25 -6.30 19.90
N GLN A 10 -5.99 -7.47 20.44
CA GLN A 10 -4.73 -7.78 21.14
C GLN A 10 -3.53 -7.75 20.18
N ASN A 11 -3.66 -8.37 18.99
CA ASN A 11 -2.62 -8.37 17.98
C ASN A 11 -2.33 -6.96 17.47
N LEU A 12 -3.38 -6.17 17.21
CA LEU A 12 -3.24 -4.77 16.80
C LEU A 12 -2.50 -3.94 17.86
N HIS A 13 -2.89 -4.10 19.13
CA HIS A 13 -2.22 -3.40 20.23
C HIS A 13 -0.73 -3.76 20.32
N GLN A 14 -0.40 -5.06 20.19
CA GLN A 14 1.00 -5.51 20.16
C GLN A 14 1.75 -4.95 18.94
N GLY A 15 1.12 -4.91 17.77
CA GLY A 15 1.69 -4.30 16.57
C GLY A 15 1.99 -2.81 16.77
N ILE A 16 1.05 -2.07 17.35
CA ILE A 16 1.23 -0.65 17.68
C ILE A 16 2.41 -0.48 18.67
N GLN A 17 2.45 -1.27 19.75
CA GLN A 17 3.57 -1.21 20.70
C GLN A 17 4.92 -1.46 20.02
N LYS A 18 5.00 -2.45 19.11
CA LYS A 18 6.23 -2.72 18.35
C LYS A 18 6.63 -1.52 17.49
N LEU A 19 5.69 -0.88 16.78
CA LEU A 19 5.98 0.31 15.97
C LEU A 19 6.67 1.40 16.80
N TYR A 20 6.20 1.64 18.03
CA TYR A 20 6.77 2.64 18.93
C TYR A 20 8.17 2.27 19.47
N THR A 21 8.63 1.06 19.29
CA THR A 21 9.99 0.63 19.63
C THR A 21 10.97 0.76 18.46
N LEU A 22 10.49 1.04 17.25
CA LEU A 22 11.35 1.22 16.08
C LEU A 22 12.05 2.57 16.15
N CYS A 23 13.35 2.55 16.34
CA CYS A 23 14.17 3.76 16.49
C CYS A 23 15.12 4.01 15.33
N ASN A 24 15.26 3.04 14.40
CA ASN A 24 16.20 3.15 13.28
C ASN A 24 15.44 3.45 11.99
N LEU A 25 15.67 4.64 11.43
CA LEU A 25 15.04 5.05 10.18
C LEU A 25 15.44 4.19 8.97
N ASP A 26 16.66 3.65 8.98
CA ASP A 26 17.15 2.83 7.86
C ASP A 26 16.42 1.49 7.77
N THR A 27 15.96 0.94 8.89
CA THR A 27 15.22 -0.33 8.96
C THR A 27 13.72 -0.15 9.11
N PHE A 28 13.25 1.06 9.42
CA PHE A 28 11.85 1.34 9.74
C PHE A 28 10.87 0.81 8.69
N GLY A 29 11.17 1.03 7.41
CA GLY A 29 10.30 0.58 6.31
C GLY A 29 10.10 -0.93 6.30
N GLY A 30 11.18 -1.70 6.44
CA GLY A 30 11.14 -3.17 6.50
C GLY A 30 10.43 -3.68 7.76
N ASP A 31 10.77 -3.10 8.92
CA ASP A 31 10.18 -3.49 10.20
C ASP A 31 8.67 -3.18 10.24
N ALA A 32 8.25 -2.03 9.71
CA ALA A 32 6.84 -1.66 9.59
C ALA A 32 6.09 -2.63 8.66
N LEU A 33 6.68 -3.01 7.52
CA LEU A 33 6.11 -4.02 6.62
C LEU A 33 5.93 -5.38 7.28
N LEU A 34 6.89 -5.82 8.11
CA LEU A 34 6.77 -7.07 8.87
C LEU A 34 5.60 -7.02 9.84
N ILE A 35 5.42 -5.90 10.57
CA ILE A 35 4.30 -5.71 11.49
C ILE A 35 2.97 -5.70 10.73
N LEU A 36 2.91 -4.97 9.62
CA LEU A 36 1.72 -4.94 8.75
C LEU A 36 1.34 -6.34 8.27
N ASN A 37 2.33 -7.11 7.78
CA ASN A 37 2.09 -8.45 7.26
C ASN A 37 1.70 -9.47 8.34
N GLN A 38 2.12 -9.27 9.59
CA GLN A 38 1.64 -10.07 10.72
C GLN A 38 0.17 -9.81 11.04
N LEU A 39 -0.29 -8.56 10.90
CA LEU A 39 -1.66 -8.16 11.22
C LEU A 39 -2.64 -8.44 10.07
N VAL A 40 -2.20 -8.19 8.84
CA VAL A 40 -2.94 -8.40 7.60
C VAL A 40 -2.03 -9.17 6.63
N PRO A 41 -2.04 -10.50 6.68
CA PRO A 41 -1.19 -11.32 5.83
C PRO A 41 -1.38 -11.03 4.35
N SER A 42 -0.28 -10.90 3.64
CA SER A 42 -0.24 -10.68 2.19
C SER A 42 0.99 -11.38 1.60
N ASP A 43 0.96 -11.68 0.31
CA ASP A 43 2.05 -12.38 -0.37
C ASP A 43 3.21 -11.45 -0.69
N ILE A 44 2.88 -10.20 -1.04
CA ILE A 44 3.89 -9.18 -1.37
C ILE A 44 3.50 -7.87 -0.70
N PRO A 45 3.91 -7.64 0.55
CA PRO A 45 3.84 -6.32 1.15
C PRO A 45 4.99 -5.46 0.68
N HIS A 46 4.72 -4.21 0.32
CA HIS A 46 5.76 -3.26 -0.03
C HIS A 46 5.45 -1.83 0.44
N LEU A 47 6.52 -1.08 0.66
CA LEU A 47 6.52 0.35 0.89
C LEU A 47 7.03 1.04 -0.37
N HIS A 48 6.36 2.09 -0.79
CA HIS A 48 6.86 2.98 -1.84
C HIS A 48 6.94 4.42 -1.33
N VAL A 49 8.02 5.07 -1.72
CA VAL A 49 8.27 6.49 -1.46
C VAL A 49 8.39 7.20 -2.80
N THR A 50 7.41 8.02 -3.11
CA THR A 50 7.30 8.69 -4.40
C THR A 50 7.44 10.19 -4.22
N PRO A 51 8.59 10.80 -4.56
CA PRO A 51 8.68 12.25 -4.72
C PRO A 51 7.80 12.64 -5.92
N VAL A 52 6.74 13.41 -5.68
CA VAL A 52 5.67 13.63 -6.66
C VAL A 52 6.18 14.23 -7.97
N ARG A 53 7.19 15.11 -7.90
CA ARG A 53 7.80 15.73 -9.10
C ARG A 53 8.93 14.93 -9.74
N ALA A 54 9.64 14.11 -8.98
CA ALA A 54 10.85 13.46 -9.45
C ALA A 54 10.60 12.25 -10.36
N ARG A 55 9.36 11.76 -10.43
CA ARG A 55 8.96 10.54 -11.17
C ARG A 55 9.81 9.30 -10.85
N GLN A 56 10.56 9.34 -9.76
CA GLN A 56 11.29 8.19 -9.24
C GLN A 56 10.54 7.65 -8.03
N VAL A 57 10.25 6.37 -8.04
CA VAL A 57 9.64 5.69 -6.91
C VAL A 57 10.73 4.86 -6.24
N LEU A 58 10.97 5.11 -4.96
CA LEU A 58 11.81 4.23 -4.16
C LEU A 58 10.91 3.15 -3.56
N HIS A 59 11.27 1.91 -3.79
CA HIS A 59 10.53 0.76 -3.27
C HIS A 59 11.33 0.06 -2.19
N THR A 60 10.65 -0.32 -1.12
CA THR A 60 11.14 -1.29 -0.13
C THR A 60 10.14 -2.42 -0.09
N PHE A 61 10.58 -3.61 -0.42
CA PHE A 61 9.79 -4.83 -0.27
C PHE A 61 10.19 -5.52 1.03
N LEU A 62 9.40 -6.49 1.48
CA LEU A 62 9.94 -7.45 2.43
C LEU A 62 11.20 -8.06 1.84
N PRO A 63 12.27 -8.22 2.65
CA PRO A 63 13.51 -8.84 2.17
C PRO A 63 13.13 -10.14 1.48
N ASP A 64 13.76 -10.40 0.35
CA ASP A 64 13.59 -11.59 -0.48
C ASP A 64 12.41 -11.59 -1.49
N PHE A 65 12.02 -10.43 -2.04
CA PHE A 65 11.22 -10.45 -3.25
C PHE A 65 12.11 -10.46 -4.52
N PRO A 66 12.56 -11.65 -5.00
CA PRO A 66 13.50 -11.76 -6.13
C PRO A 66 12.88 -11.35 -7.47
N GLY A 67 11.57 -11.12 -7.50
CA GLY A 67 10.84 -10.68 -8.70
C GLY A 67 10.95 -9.19 -9.00
N TYR A 68 11.45 -8.37 -8.07
CA TYR A 68 11.61 -6.95 -8.33
C TYR A 68 12.91 -6.68 -9.08
N THR A 69 12.77 -6.36 -10.34
CA THR A 69 13.89 -6.07 -11.25
C THR A 69 13.79 -4.66 -11.79
N SER A 70 14.87 -4.13 -12.36
CA SER A 70 14.85 -2.82 -13.04
C SER A 70 13.83 -2.77 -14.19
N GLU A 71 13.56 -3.91 -14.84
CA GLU A 71 12.51 -4.00 -15.85
C GLU A 71 11.12 -3.84 -15.21
N MET A 72 10.87 -4.44 -14.05
CA MET A 72 9.63 -4.26 -13.30
C MET A 72 9.44 -2.81 -12.86
N GLU A 73 10.50 -2.18 -12.38
CA GLU A 73 10.47 -0.76 -12.02
C GLU A 73 10.07 0.10 -13.22
N ARG A 74 10.65 -0.17 -14.39
CA ARG A 74 10.30 0.51 -15.63
C ARG A 74 8.83 0.33 -16.01
N VAL A 75 8.29 -0.89 -15.89
CA VAL A 75 6.88 -1.20 -16.14
C VAL A 75 5.98 -0.41 -15.19
N ILE A 76 6.28 -0.41 -13.89
CA ILE A 76 5.50 0.34 -12.89
C ILE A 76 5.49 1.82 -13.26
N HIS A 77 6.63 2.41 -13.57
CA HIS A 77 6.71 3.83 -13.95
C HIS A 77 5.92 4.15 -15.21
N GLN A 78 6.04 3.32 -16.24
CA GLN A 78 5.37 3.52 -17.51
C GLN A 78 3.84 3.45 -17.37
N HIS A 79 3.34 2.56 -16.53
CA HIS A 79 1.91 2.27 -16.37
C HIS A 79 1.32 2.76 -15.05
N PHE A 80 2.06 3.59 -14.30
CA PHE A 80 1.59 4.13 -13.03
C PHE A 80 0.21 4.80 -13.14
N GLY A 81 -0.03 5.50 -14.26
CA GLY A 81 -1.32 6.13 -14.54
C GLY A 81 -2.49 5.17 -14.74
N GLU A 82 -2.26 3.88 -14.98
CA GLU A 82 -3.34 2.88 -15.11
C GLU A 82 -3.84 2.36 -13.76
N HIS A 83 -3.15 2.70 -12.66
CA HIS A 83 -3.49 2.17 -11.35
C HIS A 83 -4.91 2.58 -10.94
N PRO A 84 -5.84 1.62 -10.70
CA PRO A 84 -7.25 1.93 -10.49
C PRO A 84 -7.51 2.89 -9.33
N ILE A 85 -6.74 2.78 -8.25
CA ILE A 85 -6.88 3.67 -7.09
C ILE A 85 -6.53 5.10 -7.45
N LEU A 86 -5.52 5.34 -8.30
CA LEU A 86 -5.12 6.70 -8.72
C LEU A 86 -6.21 7.38 -9.55
N HIS A 87 -6.93 6.63 -10.39
CA HIS A 87 -8.04 7.16 -11.17
C HIS A 87 -9.26 7.52 -10.34
N HIS A 88 -9.48 6.77 -9.26
CA HIS A 88 -10.69 6.88 -8.44
C HIS A 88 -10.39 7.44 -7.04
N MET A 89 -9.17 7.93 -6.84
CA MET A 89 -8.78 8.48 -5.54
C MET A 89 -9.81 9.44 -5.02
N PRO A 90 -10.33 9.22 -3.80
CA PRO A 90 -11.11 10.24 -3.13
C PRO A 90 -10.27 11.51 -3.00
N GLN A 91 -10.94 12.64 -2.81
CA GLN A 91 -10.28 13.94 -2.70
C GLN A 91 -9.22 14.01 -1.59
N THR A 92 -9.24 13.04 -0.66
CA THR A 92 -8.32 12.92 0.48
C THR A 92 -7.66 11.54 0.49
N LEU A 93 -6.37 11.48 0.85
CA LEU A 93 -5.59 10.23 0.98
C LEU A 93 -5.69 9.66 2.40
N ASP A 94 -6.85 9.75 3.03
CA ASP A 94 -7.04 9.52 4.46
C ASP A 94 -7.57 8.12 4.83
N GLY A 95 -7.70 7.23 3.84
CA GLY A 95 -8.24 5.88 4.03
C GLY A 95 -7.34 4.76 3.56
N VAL A 96 -7.82 3.54 3.79
CA VAL A 96 -7.30 2.30 3.22
C VAL A 96 -8.21 1.86 2.09
N TYR A 97 -7.65 1.61 0.92
CA TYR A 97 -8.36 1.35 -0.32
C TYR A 97 -8.01 -0.03 -0.87
N LYS A 98 -9.00 -0.75 -1.39
CA LYS A 98 -8.79 -1.97 -2.16
C LYS A 98 -8.96 -1.68 -3.66
N VAL A 99 -8.16 -2.28 -4.49
CA VAL A 99 -8.36 -2.21 -5.95
C VAL A 99 -9.76 -2.72 -6.32
N SER A 100 -10.23 -3.75 -5.61
CA SER A 100 -11.57 -4.32 -5.78
C SER A 100 -12.75 -3.38 -5.45
N ASP A 101 -12.51 -2.26 -4.77
CA ASP A 101 -13.54 -1.23 -4.52
C ASP A 101 -13.86 -0.43 -5.80
N PHE A 102 -12.88 -0.29 -6.68
CA PHE A 102 -12.95 0.62 -7.83
C PHE A 102 -13.16 -0.07 -9.16
N ILE A 103 -12.71 -1.31 -9.28
CA ILE A 103 -12.71 -2.02 -10.56
C ILE A 103 -13.11 -3.49 -10.39
N SER A 104 -13.98 -3.98 -11.28
CA SER A 104 -14.30 -5.42 -11.33
C SER A 104 -13.08 -6.21 -11.80
N GLN A 105 -13.01 -7.50 -11.42
CA GLN A 105 -11.90 -8.37 -11.84
C GLN A 105 -11.76 -8.42 -13.36
N LYS A 106 -12.86 -8.54 -14.09
CA LYS A 106 -12.86 -8.57 -15.56
C LYS A 106 -12.23 -7.30 -16.16
N LYS A 107 -12.54 -6.14 -15.59
CA LYS A 107 -11.94 -4.87 -16.06
C LYS A 107 -10.48 -4.75 -15.65
N LEU A 108 -10.12 -5.20 -14.43
CA LEU A 108 -8.73 -5.22 -13.98
C LEU A 108 -7.86 -6.04 -14.94
N GLN A 109 -8.32 -7.24 -15.31
CA GLN A 109 -7.61 -8.14 -16.22
C GLN A 109 -7.40 -7.57 -17.65
N CYS A 110 -8.14 -6.53 -18.01
CA CYS A 110 -7.97 -5.80 -19.28
C CYS A 110 -6.90 -4.68 -19.21
N LEU A 111 -6.39 -4.34 -18.03
CA LEU A 111 -5.34 -3.33 -17.91
C LEU A 111 -4.00 -3.91 -18.34
N GLU A 112 -3.46 -3.37 -19.43
CA GLU A 112 -2.25 -3.92 -20.05
C GLU A 112 -1.02 -3.77 -19.17
N GLY A 113 -0.77 -2.60 -18.63
CA GLY A 113 0.38 -2.33 -17.79
C GLY A 113 0.17 -2.83 -16.37
N PHE A 114 -0.82 -2.27 -15.67
CA PHE A 114 -1.00 -2.55 -14.25
C PHE A 114 -1.32 -4.02 -13.96
N TYR A 115 -2.15 -4.68 -14.77
CA TYR A 115 -2.47 -6.08 -14.52
C TYR A 115 -1.56 -7.04 -15.30
N GLN A 116 -1.52 -6.95 -16.63
CA GLN A 116 -0.87 -7.96 -17.46
C GLN A 116 0.65 -7.99 -17.29
N GLN A 117 1.27 -6.81 -17.07
CA GLN A 117 2.72 -6.68 -16.94
C GLN A 117 3.19 -6.61 -15.50
N PHE A 118 2.34 -6.16 -14.54
CA PHE A 118 2.72 -6.04 -13.15
C PHE A 118 2.10 -7.13 -12.26
N LEU A 119 0.78 -7.20 -12.09
CA LEU A 119 0.17 -8.13 -11.13
C LEU A 119 0.21 -9.59 -11.58
N ARG A 120 -0.15 -9.84 -12.83
CA ARG A 120 -0.30 -11.21 -13.38
C ARG A 120 0.97 -12.05 -13.34
N PRO A 121 2.18 -11.55 -13.66
CA PRO A 121 3.41 -12.33 -13.59
C PRO A 121 3.69 -12.90 -12.20
N PHE A 122 3.16 -12.26 -11.15
CA PHE A 122 3.28 -12.71 -9.76
C PHE A 122 2.04 -13.45 -9.26
N GLY A 123 1.06 -13.70 -10.11
CA GLY A 123 -0.19 -14.37 -9.74
C GLY A 123 -1.07 -13.53 -8.80
N LEU A 124 -0.94 -12.21 -8.81
CA LEU A 124 -1.67 -11.31 -7.93
C LEU A 124 -2.98 -10.83 -8.56
N GLU A 125 -4.06 -10.79 -7.78
CA GLU A 125 -5.40 -10.42 -8.23
C GLU A 125 -6.02 -9.28 -7.44
N ASP A 126 -5.44 -8.92 -6.28
CA ASP A 126 -5.94 -7.81 -5.46
C ASP A 126 -4.81 -7.09 -4.74
N GLN A 127 -5.07 -5.83 -4.45
CA GLN A 127 -4.17 -4.97 -3.71
C GLN A 127 -4.97 -4.14 -2.71
N MET A 128 -4.44 -4.00 -1.50
CA MET A 128 -4.90 -3.04 -0.51
C MET A 128 -3.79 -2.03 -0.25
N VAL A 129 -4.11 -0.75 -0.37
CA VAL A 129 -3.12 0.34 -0.25
C VAL A 129 -3.62 1.43 0.66
N PHE A 130 -2.70 2.05 1.37
CA PHE A 130 -2.92 3.30 2.09
C PHE A 130 -1.68 4.18 2.01
N PHE A 131 -1.91 5.46 2.20
CA PHE A 131 -0.85 6.46 2.18
C PHE A 131 -0.69 7.07 3.56
N LEU A 132 0.54 7.40 3.90
CA LEU A 132 0.78 8.21 5.08
C LEU A 132 0.44 9.66 4.73
N PRO A 133 -0.36 10.37 5.56
CA PRO A 133 -0.58 11.79 5.39
C PRO A 133 0.78 12.51 5.58
N ASN A 134 1.14 13.42 4.73
CA ASN A 134 2.17 14.38 5.08
C ASN A 134 1.52 15.64 5.66
N ALA A 135 2.31 16.49 6.31
CA ALA A 135 1.82 17.70 6.98
C ALA A 135 1.04 18.66 6.05
N ASN A 136 1.09 18.44 4.74
CA ASN A 136 0.43 19.23 3.70
C ASN A 136 -0.66 18.44 2.97
N SER A 137 -1.23 17.39 3.58
CA SER A 137 -2.23 16.51 2.96
C SER A 137 -3.56 17.24 2.73
N GLY A 138 -3.55 18.13 1.74
CA GLY A 138 -4.72 18.62 1.06
C GLY A 138 -5.27 17.59 0.05
N ARG A 139 -6.01 18.07 -0.92
CA ARG A 139 -6.51 17.24 -2.02
C ARG A 139 -5.35 16.72 -2.88
N TRP A 140 -5.49 15.54 -3.46
CA TRP A 140 -4.50 14.99 -4.41
C TRP A 140 -4.09 15.99 -5.51
N SER A 141 -5.04 16.78 -6.01
CA SER A 141 -4.77 17.82 -7.00
C SER A 141 -3.83 18.93 -6.50
N GLU A 142 -3.86 19.24 -5.22
CA GLU A 142 -2.96 20.21 -4.58
C GLU A 142 -1.60 19.56 -4.30
N PHE A 143 -1.64 18.31 -3.82
CA PHE A 143 -0.45 17.50 -3.55
C PHE A 143 0.40 17.29 -4.83
N SER A 144 -0.23 16.98 -5.96
CA SER A 144 0.46 16.76 -7.24
C SER A 144 1.22 17.98 -7.77
N GLN A 145 0.98 19.16 -7.23
CA GLN A 145 1.65 20.42 -7.62
C GLN A 145 2.79 20.80 -6.66
N THR A 146 3.01 20.04 -5.58
CA THR A 146 4.02 20.33 -4.57
C THR A 146 5.28 19.46 -4.75
N ASP A 147 6.38 19.82 -4.08
CA ASP A 147 7.58 19.00 -3.94
C ASP A 147 7.43 17.94 -2.83
N ALA A 148 6.20 17.57 -2.52
CA ALA A 148 5.88 16.62 -1.48
C ALA A 148 6.30 15.19 -1.86
N THR A 149 6.53 14.38 -0.85
CA THR A 149 6.82 12.95 -0.99
C THR A 149 5.62 12.15 -0.53
N LEU A 150 5.10 11.29 -1.39
CA LEU A 150 4.05 10.34 -1.05
C LEU A 150 4.69 9.07 -0.52
N VAL A 151 4.32 8.69 0.69
CA VAL A 151 4.72 7.40 1.28
C VAL A 151 3.49 6.51 1.31
N GLY A 152 3.57 5.37 0.65
CA GLY A 152 2.46 4.43 0.56
C GLY A 152 2.87 3.01 0.94
N PHE A 153 1.96 2.32 1.59
CA PHE A 153 2.06 0.90 1.87
C PHE A 153 1.05 0.15 1.02
N ALA A 154 1.49 -0.93 0.39
CA ALA A 154 0.63 -1.79 -0.39
C ALA A 154 0.82 -3.26 -0.02
N LEU A 155 -0.29 -3.95 0.11
CA LEU A 155 -0.38 -5.38 0.40
C LEU A 155 -1.03 -6.05 -0.80
N HIS A 156 -0.49 -7.18 -1.25
CA HIS A 156 -1.00 -7.90 -2.42
C HIS A 156 -1.38 -9.33 -2.07
N ARG A 157 -2.45 -9.81 -2.71
CA ARG A 157 -2.90 -11.21 -2.59
C ARG A 157 -3.19 -11.81 -3.97
N PRO A 158 -3.03 -13.15 -4.12
CA PRO A 158 -3.34 -13.86 -5.35
C PRO A 158 -4.85 -14.00 -5.59
N GLN A 159 -5.69 -13.61 -4.65
CA GLN A 159 -7.14 -13.64 -4.74
C GLN A 159 -7.73 -12.37 -4.16
N ARG A 160 -8.92 -11.99 -4.61
CA ARG A 160 -9.71 -10.90 -4.04
C ARG A 160 -10.29 -11.30 -2.69
N SER A 161 -9.43 -11.32 -1.68
CA SER A 161 -9.73 -11.84 -0.34
C SER A 161 -9.50 -10.84 0.78
N PHE A 162 -9.14 -9.57 0.47
CA PHE A 162 -9.10 -8.53 1.47
C PHE A 162 -10.49 -8.22 2.00
N THR A 163 -10.64 -8.29 3.32
CA THR A 163 -11.90 -8.10 4.03
C THR A 163 -12.03 -6.69 4.61
N GLU A 164 -13.22 -6.34 5.09
CA GLU A 164 -13.41 -5.09 5.85
C GLU A 164 -12.71 -5.14 7.22
N ARG A 165 -12.50 -6.35 7.78
CA ARG A 165 -11.65 -6.55 8.96
C ARG A 165 -10.20 -6.10 8.67
N ASP A 166 -9.65 -6.53 7.54
CA ASP A 166 -8.29 -6.16 7.16
C ASP A 166 -8.17 -4.64 6.98
N ARG A 167 -9.16 -4.04 6.32
CA ARG A 167 -9.27 -2.58 6.16
C ARG A 167 -9.34 -1.85 7.50
N LEU A 168 -10.14 -2.35 8.44
CA LEU A 168 -10.30 -1.73 9.75
C LEU A 168 -8.99 -1.78 10.54
N ILE A 169 -8.27 -2.92 10.53
CA ILE A 169 -6.96 -3.06 11.17
C ILE A 169 -5.98 -2.02 10.64
N LEU A 170 -5.87 -1.91 9.30
CA LEU A 170 -4.95 -0.95 8.68
C LEU A 170 -5.35 0.50 8.94
N ASN A 171 -6.65 0.83 8.95
CA ASN A 171 -7.11 2.18 9.30
C ASN A 171 -6.76 2.55 10.75
N LEU A 172 -6.84 1.59 11.67
CA LEU A 172 -6.46 1.82 13.07
C LEU A 172 -4.94 1.89 13.27
N LEU A 173 -4.17 1.12 12.50
CA LEU A 173 -2.71 1.13 12.58
C LEU A 173 -2.08 2.36 11.92
N ARG A 174 -2.65 2.82 10.81
CA ARG A 174 -2.13 3.89 9.96
C ARG A 174 -1.69 5.14 10.73
N PRO A 175 -2.45 5.70 11.70
CA PRO A 175 -2.00 6.88 12.47
C PRO A 175 -0.71 6.67 13.26
N HIS A 176 -0.38 5.43 13.59
CA HIS A 176 0.81 5.08 14.37
C HIS A 176 2.08 4.92 13.53
N LEU A 177 1.96 4.92 12.20
CA LEU A 177 3.10 4.92 11.26
C LEU A 177 3.66 6.34 11.00
N PHE A 178 3.10 7.34 11.67
CA PHE A 178 3.25 8.77 11.39
C PHE A 178 4.20 9.50 12.34
N GLN A 179 4.88 8.80 13.18
CA GLN A 179 5.65 9.42 14.28
C GLN A 179 7.05 9.82 13.88
#